data_ef13a5056beff6b2ec42054dd550dbf6
#
_entry.id   ef13a5056beff6b2ec42054dd550dbf6
#
_cell.length_a   1.000
_cell.length_b   1.000
_cell.length_c   1.000
_cell.angle_alpha   90.00
_cell.angle_beta   90.00
_cell.angle_gamma   90.00
#
_symmetry.space_group_name_H-M   'P 1'
#
loop_
_entity.id
_entity.type
_entity.pdbx_description
1 polymer ?
#
loop_
_entity_poly.entity_id
_entity_poly.type
_entity_poly.pdbx_seq_one_letter_code
_entity_poly.pdbx_strand_id
1 'polypeptide(L)'
;MQKTYNINRDSMSVSKTRQNFVDVARQLFAKNGLENTTMNDIAQASGKGRRTLYTYFESKDEVYSAVIEYELERLSDKLDEVAELRMRPQDKIIELIYTHLNMIKETVVRNGNLRAEFFRNIWMVEKVRKNFDEDEIELFRKVYAAGKASGEFDIDNVELIATITHYCIKGLEVPFIYGRLGRGVTELNTRPMVAKFVYGALGKQR
;
A
#
# COMPACT_ATOMS: atom_id res chain seq x y z
N MET A 1 11.18 28.26 -14.29
CA MET A 1 12.21 28.34 -13.22
C MET A 1 12.45 26.94 -12.71
N GLN A 2 13.50 26.27 -13.21
CA GLN A 2 13.90 24.94 -12.74
C GLN A 2 14.54 25.08 -11.36
N LYS A 3 13.92 24.50 -10.33
CA LYS A 3 14.58 24.28 -9.04
C LYS A 3 15.58 23.16 -9.22
N THR A 4 16.85 23.50 -9.35
CA THR A 4 17.98 22.57 -9.31
C THR A 4 18.09 22.05 -7.88
N TYR A 5 17.65 20.84 -7.63
CA TYR A 5 17.93 20.14 -6.38
C TYR A 5 19.39 19.70 -6.40
N ASN A 6 20.24 20.46 -5.70
CA ASN A 6 21.56 19.99 -5.31
C ASN A 6 21.38 18.90 -4.25
N ILE A 7 21.17 17.67 -4.67
CA ILE A 7 21.17 16.50 -3.78
C ILE A 7 22.62 16.27 -3.39
N ASN A 8 22.95 16.59 -2.16
CA ASN A 8 24.27 16.39 -1.60
C ASN A 8 24.62 14.89 -1.63
N ARG A 9 25.82 14.52 -2.10
CA ARG A 9 26.27 13.11 -2.21
C ARG A 9 26.15 12.36 -0.87
N ASP A 10 26.28 13.06 0.25
CA ASP A 10 26.16 12.49 1.60
C ASP A 10 24.71 12.10 1.91
N SER A 11 23.71 12.88 1.52
CA SER A 11 22.29 12.53 1.74
C SER A 11 21.87 11.32 0.92
N MET A 12 22.38 11.17 -0.31
CA MET A 12 22.13 9.97 -1.13
C MET A 12 22.78 8.71 -0.56
N SER A 13 23.99 8.84 0.04
CA SER A 13 24.67 7.70 0.70
C SER A 13 23.94 7.26 1.96
N VAL A 14 23.45 8.21 2.76
CA VAL A 14 22.62 7.98 3.96
C VAL A 14 21.32 7.28 3.58
N SER A 15 20.63 7.76 2.55
CA SER A 15 19.41 7.14 2.05
C SER A 15 19.65 5.70 1.56
N LYS A 16 20.71 5.44 0.80
CA LYS A 16 21.05 4.09 0.32
C LYS A 16 21.37 3.12 1.45
N THR A 17 22.07 3.59 2.49
CA THR A 17 22.42 2.75 3.64
C THR A 17 21.16 2.42 4.45
N ARG A 18 20.27 3.39 4.70
CA ARG A 18 18.98 3.15 5.36
C ARG A 18 18.15 2.14 4.58
N GLN A 19 18.04 2.31 3.26
CA GLN A 19 17.30 1.39 2.40
C GLN A 19 17.86 -0.02 2.44
N ASN A 20 19.18 -0.20 2.40
CA ASN A 20 19.80 -1.51 2.54
C ASN A 20 19.41 -2.20 3.85
N PHE A 21 19.35 -1.48 4.97
CA PHE A 21 18.87 -2.04 6.23
C PHE A 21 17.41 -2.49 6.16
N VAL A 22 16.53 -1.67 5.55
CA VAL A 22 15.11 -2.00 5.36
C VAL A 22 14.94 -3.25 4.49
N ASP A 23 15.66 -3.34 3.37
CA ASP A 23 15.59 -4.48 2.45
C ASP A 23 16.07 -5.78 3.10
N VAL A 24 17.18 -5.72 3.84
CA VAL A 24 17.72 -6.87 4.58
C VAL A 24 16.78 -7.28 5.71
N ALA A 25 16.27 -6.32 6.48
CA ALA A 25 15.33 -6.58 7.56
C ALA A 25 14.06 -7.25 7.04
N ARG A 26 13.49 -6.74 5.94
CA ARG A 26 12.33 -7.32 5.28
C ARG A 26 12.56 -8.81 4.94
N GLN A 27 13.72 -9.13 4.35
CA GLN A 27 14.07 -10.52 4.00
C GLN A 27 14.20 -11.41 5.24
N LEU A 28 14.85 -10.92 6.30
CA LEU A 28 15.02 -11.66 7.54
C LEU A 28 13.69 -11.85 8.27
N PHE A 29 12.86 -10.83 8.36
CA PHE A 29 11.52 -10.93 8.95
C PHE A 29 10.63 -11.90 8.17
N ALA A 30 10.69 -11.87 6.83
CA ALA A 30 9.94 -12.82 6.00
C ALA A 30 10.38 -14.28 6.22
N LYS A 31 11.69 -14.50 6.40
CA LYS A 31 12.26 -15.83 6.56
C LYS A 31 12.12 -16.38 7.98
N ASN A 32 12.48 -15.59 8.98
CA ASN A 32 12.65 -16.03 10.36
C ASN A 32 11.48 -15.59 11.27
N GLY A 33 10.66 -14.62 10.84
CA GLY A 33 9.71 -13.90 11.67
C GLY A 33 10.34 -12.71 12.42
N LEU A 34 9.49 -11.79 12.87
CA LEU A 34 9.91 -10.60 13.61
C LEU A 34 10.56 -10.97 14.94
N GLU A 35 9.95 -11.89 15.69
CA GLU A 35 10.43 -12.30 17.02
C GLU A 35 11.84 -12.92 16.98
N ASN A 36 12.11 -13.75 15.97
CA ASN A 36 13.36 -14.49 15.85
C ASN A 36 14.46 -13.72 15.10
N THR A 37 14.24 -12.46 14.76
CA THR A 37 15.22 -11.59 14.10
C THR A 37 15.70 -10.54 15.09
N THR A 38 17.01 -10.39 15.22
CA THR A 38 17.63 -9.39 16.09
C THR A 38 18.24 -8.24 15.29
N MET A 39 18.49 -7.10 15.95
CA MET A 39 19.23 -5.98 15.37
C MET A 39 20.64 -6.40 14.93
N ASN A 40 21.26 -7.38 15.63
CA ASN A 40 22.57 -7.90 15.23
C ASN A 40 22.49 -8.70 13.91
N ASP A 41 21.47 -9.51 13.72
CA ASP A 41 21.26 -10.26 12.47
C ASP A 41 21.09 -9.32 11.29
N ILE A 42 20.32 -8.23 11.46
CA ILE A 42 20.12 -7.21 10.43
C ILE A 42 21.45 -6.52 10.10
N ALA A 43 22.22 -6.09 11.09
CA ALA A 43 23.51 -5.45 10.89
C ALA A 43 24.47 -6.37 10.14
N GLN A 44 24.61 -7.62 10.59
CA GLN A 44 25.50 -8.62 9.98
C GLN A 44 25.10 -8.91 8.53
N ALA A 45 23.82 -9.19 8.27
CA ALA A 45 23.33 -9.50 6.92
C ALA A 45 23.41 -8.31 5.96
N SER A 46 23.35 -7.08 6.46
CA SER A 46 23.53 -5.86 5.65
C SER A 46 24.99 -5.54 5.32
N GLY A 47 25.95 -6.30 5.87
CA GLY A 47 27.39 -6.02 5.73
C GLY A 47 27.83 -4.74 6.47
N LYS A 48 27.06 -4.27 7.47
CA LYS A 48 27.35 -3.06 8.24
C LYS A 48 27.52 -3.36 9.72
N GLY A 49 28.25 -2.49 10.40
CA GLY A 49 28.41 -2.59 11.84
C GLY A 49 27.12 -2.29 12.60
N ARG A 50 26.92 -2.95 13.77
CA ARG A 50 25.78 -2.71 14.64
C ARG A 50 25.63 -1.23 15.03
N ARG A 51 26.75 -0.55 15.29
CA ARG A 51 26.76 0.89 15.60
C ARG A 51 26.15 1.71 14.44
N THR A 52 26.46 1.35 13.19
CA THR A 52 25.90 2.02 12.02
C THR A 52 24.39 1.81 11.94
N LEU A 53 23.88 0.59 12.22
CA LEU A 53 22.43 0.36 12.23
C LEU A 53 21.73 1.25 13.26
N TYR A 54 22.29 1.37 14.48
CA TYR A 54 21.72 2.21 15.53
C TYR A 54 21.81 3.72 15.28
N THR A 55 22.54 4.18 14.25
CA THR A 55 22.46 5.59 13.80
C THR A 55 21.23 5.87 12.94
N TYR A 56 20.56 4.82 12.43
CA TYR A 56 19.37 4.94 11.57
C TYR A 56 18.09 4.49 12.26
N PHE A 57 18.19 3.55 13.20
CA PHE A 57 17.04 2.92 13.85
C PHE A 57 17.35 2.65 15.33
N GLU A 58 16.55 3.19 16.22
CA GLU A 58 16.71 3.03 17.67
C GLU A 58 16.33 1.63 18.15
N SER A 59 15.40 0.97 17.43
CA SER A 59 14.85 -0.33 17.83
C SER A 59 14.48 -1.21 16.64
N LYS A 60 14.22 -2.49 16.90
CA LYS A 60 13.68 -3.43 15.92
C LYS A 60 12.27 -3.01 15.44
N ASP A 61 11.48 -2.43 16.34
CA ASP A 61 10.13 -1.95 15.99
C ASP A 61 10.19 -0.79 15.02
N GLU A 62 11.18 0.09 15.13
CA GLU A 62 11.39 1.17 14.16
C GLU A 62 11.83 0.62 12.80
N VAL A 63 12.69 -0.39 12.77
CA VAL A 63 13.04 -1.09 11.52
C VAL A 63 11.81 -1.75 10.91
N TYR A 64 10.97 -2.37 11.73
CA TYR A 64 9.72 -3.01 11.26
C TYR A 64 8.74 -1.98 10.70
N SER A 65 8.57 -0.84 11.38
CA SER A 65 7.77 0.28 10.86
C SER A 65 8.28 0.75 9.50
N ALA A 66 9.60 0.90 9.35
CA ALA A 66 10.20 1.29 8.06
C ALA A 66 10.00 0.24 6.95
N VAL A 67 9.93 -1.05 7.29
CA VAL A 67 9.57 -2.11 6.32
C VAL A 67 8.10 -1.96 5.89
N ILE A 68 7.19 -1.66 6.81
CA ILE A 68 5.77 -1.43 6.48
C ILE A 68 5.64 -0.17 5.61
N GLU A 69 6.28 0.94 5.98
CA GLU A 69 6.32 2.19 5.21
C GLU A 69 6.76 1.92 3.76
N TYR A 70 7.86 1.21 3.57
CA TYR A 70 8.37 0.86 2.24
C TYR A 70 7.36 0.06 1.40
N GLU A 71 6.64 -0.90 2.00
CA GLU A 71 5.62 -1.66 1.27
C GLU A 71 4.39 -0.80 0.92
N LEU A 72 4.02 0.14 1.79
CA LEU A 72 2.93 1.10 1.52
C LEU A 72 3.33 2.12 0.45
N GLU A 73 4.56 2.64 0.45
CA GLU A 73 5.10 3.51 -0.61
C GLU A 73 5.01 2.82 -1.98
N ARG A 74 5.42 1.55 -2.07
CA ARG A 74 5.31 0.76 -3.31
C ARG A 74 3.85 0.58 -3.76
N LEU A 75 2.92 0.42 -2.83
CA LEU A 75 1.49 0.37 -3.15
C LEU A 75 1.01 1.73 -3.66
N SER A 76 1.36 2.82 -2.98
CA SER A 76 1.03 4.19 -3.38
C SER A 76 1.52 4.51 -4.79
N ASP A 77 2.81 4.24 -5.08
CA ASP A 77 3.40 4.43 -6.40
C ASP A 77 2.60 3.69 -7.49
N LYS A 78 2.15 2.46 -7.18
CA LYS A 78 1.38 1.65 -8.14
C LYS A 78 -0.04 2.18 -8.36
N LEU A 79 -0.67 2.69 -7.31
CA LEU A 79 -1.97 3.34 -7.43
C LEU A 79 -1.88 4.65 -8.22
N ASP A 80 -0.82 5.43 -8.01
CA ASP A 80 -0.56 6.64 -8.78
C ASP A 80 -0.33 6.33 -10.26
N GLU A 81 0.44 5.28 -10.61
CA GLU A 81 0.57 4.81 -11.99
C GLU A 81 -0.79 4.53 -12.64
N VAL A 82 -1.70 3.85 -11.92
CA VAL A 82 -3.06 3.57 -12.39
C VAL A 82 -3.87 4.86 -12.56
N ALA A 83 -3.72 5.81 -11.63
CA ALA A 83 -4.42 7.09 -11.69
C ALA A 83 -4.04 7.93 -12.92
N GLU A 84 -2.80 7.81 -13.40
CA GLU A 84 -2.32 8.50 -14.61
C GLU A 84 -2.77 7.84 -15.92
N LEU A 85 -3.31 6.61 -15.89
CA LEU A 85 -3.76 5.94 -17.10
C LEU A 85 -4.92 6.71 -17.77
N ARG A 86 -4.90 6.76 -19.10
CA ARG A 86 -6.00 7.33 -19.90
C ARG A 86 -7.12 6.32 -20.03
N MET A 87 -8.06 6.35 -19.09
CA MET A 87 -9.26 5.51 -19.09
C MET A 87 -10.46 6.26 -18.48
N ARG A 88 -11.66 5.72 -18.68
CA ARG A 88 -12.86 6.31 -18.09
C ARG A 88 -12.78 6.25 -16.56
N PRO A 89 -13.33 7.26 -15.85
CA PRO A 89 -13.30 7.29 -14.39
C PRO A 89 -13.83 6.01 -13.73
N GLN A 90 -14.91 5.44 -14.23
CA GLN A 90 -15.48 4.20 -13.69
C GLN A 90 -14.56 2.98 -13.84
N ASP A 91 -13.86 2.86 -14.98
CA ASP A 91 -12.90 1.78 -15.21
C ASP A 91 -11.67 1.96 -14.31
N LYS A 92 -11.27 3.22 -14.10
CA LYS A 92 -10.16 3.58 -13.20
C LYS A 92 -10.44 3.18 -11.74
N ILE A 93 -11.68 3.39 -11.25
CA ILE A 93 -12.07 2.93 -9.91
C ILE A 93 -11.89 1.42 -9.77
N ILE A 94 -12.33 0.64 -10.77
CA ILE A 94 -12.20 -0.81 -10.75
C ILE A 94 -10.73 -1.22 -10.76
N GLU A 95 -9.91 -0.57 -11.58
CA GLU A 95 -8.48 -0.85 -11.68
C GLU A 95 -7.77 -0.55 -10.34
N LEU A 96 -8.06 0.59 -9.70
CA LEU A 96 -7.53 0.95 -8.40
C LEU A 96 -7.90 -0.08 -7.33
N ILE A 97 -9.17 -0.52 -7.28
CA ILE A 97 -9.62 -1.56 -6.33
C ILE A 97 -8.79 -2.84 -6.47
N TYR A 98 -8.65 -3.36 -7.70
CA TYR A 98 -7.91 -4.60 -7.92
C TYR A 98 -6.41 -4.44 -7.74
N THR A 99 -5.84 -3.30 -8.12
CA THR A 99 -4.43 -2.99 -7.88
C THR A 99 -4.13 -2.99 -6.39
N HIS A 100 -4.94 -2.32 -5.57
CA HIS A 100 -4.78 -2.32 -4.12
C HIS A 100 -4.82 -3.75 -3.55
N LEU A 101 -5.89 -4.49 -3.82
CA LEU A 101 -6.09 -5.83 -3.27
C LEU A 101 -5.01 -6.83 -3.70
N ASN A 102 -4.59 -6.78 -4.97
CA ASN A 102 -3.53 -7.64 -5.49
C ASN A 102 -2.17 -7.29 -4.88
N MET A 103 -1.82 -6.01 -4.80
CA MET A 103 -0.56 -5.56 -4.20
C MET A 103 -0.46 -5.94 -2.72
N ILE A 104 -1.52 -5.76 -1.94
CA ILE A 104 -1.55 -6.20 -0.53
C ILE A 104 -1.40 -7.72 -0.44
N LYS A 105 -2.09 -8.48 -1.27
CA LYS A 105 -1.95 -9.94 -1.31
C LYS A 105 -0.54 -10.39 -1.68
N GLU A 106 0.06 -9.79 -2.70
CA GLU A 106 1.44 -10.07 -3.10
C GLU A 106 2.42 -9.73 -1.98
N THR A 107 2.25 -8.58 -1.32
CA THR A 107 3.06 -8.15 -0.18
C THR A 107 2.99 -9.18 0.94
N VAL A 108 1.81 -9.65 1.30
CA VAL A 108 1.61 -10.67 2.34
C VAL A 108 2.23 -12.01 1.94
N VAL A 109 2.07 -12.44 0.69
CA VAL A 109 2.67 -13.70 0.18
C VAL A 109 4.20 -13.62 0.15
N ARG A 110 4.75 -12.51 -0.36
CA ARG A 110 6.19 -12.29 -0.46
C ARG A 110 6.87 -12.20 0.91
N ASN A 111 6.20 -11.64 1.88
CA ASN A 111 6.74 -11.42 3.23
C ASN A 111 6.47 -12.60 4.19
N GLY A 112 5.96 -13.73 3.71
CA GLY A 112 5.94 -15.01 4.44
C GLY A 112 5.46 -14.91 5.89
N ASN A 113 6.37 -15.10 6.84
CA ASN A 113 6.09 -15.08 8.28
C ASN A 113 5.60 -13.71 8.81
N LEU A 114 5.87 -12.60 8.12
CA LEU A 114 5.35 -11.28 8.49
C LEU A 114 3.83 -11.19 8.40
N ARG A 115 3.18 -12.11 7.67
CA ARG A 115 1.73 -12.18 7.59
C ARG A 115 1.05 -12.29 8.95
N ALA A 116 1.55 -13.15 9.83
CA ALA A 116 1.00 -13.30 11.17
C ALA A 116 1.27 -12.06 12.04
N GLU A 117 2.45 -11.48 11.90
CA GLU A 117 2.87 -10.28 12.63
C GLU A 117 2.08 -9.04 12.21
N PHE A 118 1.76 -8.88 10.91
CA PHE A 118 0.95 -7.80 10.40
C PHE A 118 -0.43 -7.72 11.09
N PHE A 119 -1.04 -8.87 11.36
CA PHE A 119 -2.32 -8.93 12.08
C PHE A 119 -2.16 -8.90 13.60
N ARG A 120 -1.02 -9.29 14.15
CA ARG A 120 -0.75 -9.26 15.59
C ARG A 120 -0.48 -7.83 16.07
N ASN A 121 0.25 -7.06 15.28
CA ASN A 121 0.66 -5.69 15.61
C ASN A 121 -0.19 -4.64 14.90
N ILE A 122 -1.51 -4.85 14.87
CA ILE A 122 -2.45 -4.01 14.10
C ILE A 122 -2.32 -2.51 14.44
N TRP A 123 -2.08 -2.17 15.72
CA TRP A 123 -1.92 -0.78 16.15
C TRP A 123 -0.70 -0.09 15.55
N MET A 124 0.40 -0.81 15.41
CA MET A 124 1.60 -0.28 14.76
C MET A 124 1.35 -0.08 13.26
N VAL A 125 0.71 -1.06 12.62
CA VAL A 125 0.34 -0.98 11.21
C VAL A 125 -0.61 0.19 10.95
N GLU A 126 -1.65 0.37 11.76
CA GLU A 126 -2.59 1.49 11.64
C GLU A 126 -1.90 2.84 11.79
N LYS A 127 -0.95 2.95 12.73
CA LYS A 127 -0.17 4.18 12.92
C LYS A 127 0.66 4.52 11.68
N VAL A 128 1.32 3.52 11.09
CA VAL A 128 2.16 3.70 9.89
C VAL A 128 1.31 3.98 8.65
N ARG A 129 0.14 3.33 8.53
CA ARG A 129 -0.75 3.48 7.38
C ARG A 129 -1.43 4.84 7.26
N LYS A 130 -1.48 5.63 8.31
CA LYS A 130 -2.30 6.85 8.35
C LYS A 130 -2.09 7.75 7.13
N ASN A 131 -0.86 8.04 6.77
CA ASN A 131 -0.55 8.89 5.61
C ASN A 131 -0.99 8.23 4.30
N PHE A 132 -0.72 6.93 4.14
CA PHE A 132 -1.17 6.16 2.98
C PHE A 132 -2.70 6.18 2.85
N ASP A 133 -3.44 5.97 3.95
CA ASP A 133 -4.90 5.98 3.95
C ASP A 133 -5.44 7.35 3.51
N GLU A 134 -4.84 8.45 3.98
CA GLU A 134 -5.19 9.82 3.57
C GLU A 134 -4.90 10.07 2.08
N ASP A 135 -3.74 9.65 1.58
CA ASP A 135 -3.34 9.79 0.17
C ASP A 135 -4.24 8.96 -0.76
N GLU A 136 -4.59 7.74 -0.38
CA GLU A 136 -5.49 6.89 -1.16
C GLU A 136 -6.91 7.45 -1.23
N ILE A 137 -7.44 7.98 -0.11
CA ILE A 137 -8.74 8.68 -0.10
C ILE A 137 -8.70 9.88 -1.06
N GLU A 138 -7.63 10.67 -1.03
CA GLU A 138 -7.46 11.80 -1.93
C GLU A 138 -7.37 11.37 -3.40
N LEU A 139 -6.72 10.24 -3.67
CA LEU A 139 -6.66 9.66 -5.01
C LEU A 139 -8.07 9.30 -5.52
N PHE A 140 -8.86 8.57 -4.73
CA PHE A 140 -10.24 8.27 -5.07
C PHE A 140 -11.08 9.53 -5.23
N ARG A 141 -10.90 10.53 -4.35
CA ARG A 141 -11.58 11.82 -4.44
C ARG A 141 -11.35 12.49 -5.80
N LYS A 142 -10.11 12.51 -6.28
CA LYS A 142 -9.77 13.07 -7.61
C LYS A 142 -10.47 12.34 -8.74
N VAL A 143 -10.48 11.00 -8.71
CA VAL A 143 -11.15 10.19 -9.75
C VAL A 143 -12.67 10.40 -9.72
N TYR A 144 -13.28 10.44 -8.54
CA TYR A 144 -14.71 10.70 -8.41
C TYR A 144 -15.10 12.12 -8.84
N ALA A 145 -14.28 13.12 -8.50
CA ALA A 145 -14.49 14.49 -8.93
C ALA A 145 -14.42 14.62 -10.47
N ALA A 146 -13.46 13.95 -11.10
CA ALA A 146 -13.33 13.90 -12.55
C ALA A 146 -14.56 13.24 -13.22
N GLY A 147 -15.03 12.11 -12.69
CA GLY A 147 -16.22 11.43 -13.20
C GLY A 147 -17.51 12.23 -13.00
N LYS A 148 -17.64 12.97 -11.89
CA LYS A 148 -18.74 13.93 -11.69
C LYS A 148 -18.69 15.08 -12.68
N ALA A 149 -17.51 15.65 -12.92
CA ALA A 149 -17.31 16.76 -13.84
C ALA A 149 -17.58 16.36 -15.30
N SER A 150 -17.22 15.12 -15.70
CA SER A 150 -17.53 14.58 -17.03
C SER A 150 -19.00 14.14 -17.19
N GLY A 151 -19.76 14.11 -16.11
CA GLY A 151 -21.14 13.65 -16.08
C GLY A 151 -21.32 12.14 -16.13
N GLU A 152 -20.25 11.37 -15.93
CA GLU A 152 -20.28 9.90 -15.83
C GLU A 152 -20.83 9.43 -14.50
N PHE A 153 -20.59 10.19 -13.43
CA PHE A 153 -21.05 9.89 -12.08
C PHE A 153 -22.12 10.85 -11.61
N ASP A 154 -23.14 10.30 -10.95
CA ASP A 154 -24.18 11.03 -10.24
C ASP A 154 -23.91 10.90 -8.72
N ILE A 155 -23.03 11.74 -8.21
CA ILE A 155 -22.52 11.70 -6.83
C ILE A 155 -22.78 13.06 -6.18
N ASP A 156 -23.52 13.09 -5.08
CA ASP A 156 -23.74 14.32 -4.31
C ASP A 156 -22.50 14.73 -3.53
N ASN A 157 -21.93 13.81 -2.77
CA ASN A 157 -20.78 14.03 -1.90
C ASN A 157 -19.57 13.17 -2.30
N VAL A 158 -18.66 13.78 -3.05
CA VAL A 158 -17.43 13.12 -3.56
C VAL A 158 -16.50 12.72 -2.42
N GLU A 159 -16.38 13.53 -1.37
CA GLU A 159 -15.53 13.26 -0.21
C GLU A 159 -16.00 11.99 0.54
N LEU A 160 -17.30 11.93 0.81
CA LEU A 160 -17.89 10.80 1.53
C LEU A 160 -17.73 9.50 0.73
N ILE A 161 -17.98 9.51 -0.58
CA ILE A 161 -17.88 8.29 -1.40
C ILE A 161 -16.43 7.81 -1.53
N ALA A 162 -15.46 8.72 -1.63
CA ALA A 162 -14.04 8.38 -1.61
C ALA A 162 -13.65 7.69 -0.30
N THR A 163 -14.05 8.27 0.82
CA THR A 163 -13.81 7.70 2.15
C THR A 163 -14.46 6.32 2.31
N ILE A 164 -15.74 6.17 1.91
CA ILE A 164 -16.44 4.88 1.96
C ILE A 164 -15.71 3.85 1.08
N THR A 165 -15.30 4.21 -0.11
CA THR A 165 -14.59 3.31 -1.03
C THR A 165 -13.30 2.80 -0.42
N HIS A 166 -12.47 3.69 0.14
CA HIS A 166 -11.24 3.31 0.84
C HIS A 166 -11.51 2.30 1.96
N TYR A 167 -12.46 2.60 2.86
CA TYR A 167 -12.76 1.69 3.97
C TYR A 167 -13.42 0.37 3.54
N CYS A 168 -14.17 0.36 2.44
CA CYS A 168 -14.66 -0.88 1.84
C CYS A 168 -13.50 -1.74 1.34
N ILE A 169 -12.52 -1.17 0.63
CA ILE A 169 -11.34 -1.88 0.15
C ILE A 169 -10.52 -2.40 1.33
N LYS A 170 -10.24 -1.56 2.31
CA LYS A 170 -9.53 -1.92 3.55
C LYS A 170 -10.21 -3.09 4.28
N GLY A 171 -11.55 -3.09 4.35
CA GLY A 171 -12.31 -4.20 4.92
C GLY A 171 -12.25 -5.50 4.09
N LEU A 172 -11.99 -5.39 2.79
CA LEU A 172 -11.84 -6.54 1.89
C LEU A 172 -10.43 -7.14 1.87
N GLU A 173 -9.40 -6.44 2.36
CA GLU A 173 -8.02 -6.93 2.35
C GLU A 173 -7.90 -8.34 2.95
N VAL A 174 -8.37 -8.52 4.18
CA VAL A 174 -8.28 -9.80 4.90
C VAL A 174 -9.06 -10.91 4.19
N PRO A 175 -10.35 -10.75 3.84
CA PRO A 175 -11.08 -11.75 3.08
C PRO A 175 -10.43 -12.10 1.74
N PHE A 176 -9.87 -11.12 1.05
CA PHE A 176 -9.21 -11.31 -0.25
C PHE A 176 -7.89 -12.09 -0.12
N ILE A 177 -7.05 -11.72 0.84
CA ILE A 177 -5.77 -12.40 1.12
C ILE A 177 -5.98 -13.88 1.44
N TYR A 178 -7.02 -14.19 2.25
CA TYR A 178 -7.29 -15.54 2.71
C TYR A 178 -8.23 -16.35 1.80
N GLY A 179 -8.65 -15.80 0.66
CA GLY A 179 -9.58 -16.46 -0.25
C GLY A 179 -10.97 -16.73 0.37
N ARG A 180 -11.40 -15.88 1.32
CA ARG A 180 -12.68 -16.03 2.05
C ARG A 180 -13.88 -15.43 1.31
N LEU A 181 -13.65 -14.74 0.19
CA LEU A 181 -14.74 -14.17 -0.63
C LEU A 181 -15.57 -15.23 -1.36
N GLY A 182 -15.06 -16.47 -1.44
CA GLY A 182 -15.76 -17.62 -2.03
C GLY A 182 -14.78 -18.60 -2.68
N ARG A 183 -15.24 -19.85 -2.86
CA ARG A 183 -14.44 -20.87 -3.57
C ARG A 183 -14.33 -20.51 -5.06
N GLY A 184 -13.12 -20.57 -5.62
CA GLY A 184 -12.89 -20.29 -7.03
C GLY A 184 -13.01 -18.81 -7.43
N VAL A 185 -13.10 -17.90 -6.45
CA VAL A 185 -13.12 -16.45 -6.69
C VAL A 185 -11.74 -16.00 -7.15
N THR A 186 -11.69 -15.43 -8.35
CA THR A 186 -10.50 -14.83 -8.97
C THR A 186 -10.84 -13.44 -9.48
N GLU A 187 -9.86 -12.62 -9.76
CA GLU A 187 -10.09 -11.33 -10.40
C GLU A 187 -10.87 -11.49 -11.71
N LEU A 188 -10.49 -12.47 -12.54
CA LEU A 188 -11.10 -12.71 -13.84
C LEU A 188 -12.63 -12.91 -13.77
N ASN A 189 -13.11 -13.66 -12.76
CA ASN A 189 -14.54 -13.98 -12.64
C ASN A 189 -15.31 -12.98 -11.77
N THR A 190 -14.62 -12.21 -10.92
CA THR A 190 -15.26 -11.17 -10.08
C THR A 190 -15.30 -9.80 -10.72
N ARG A 191 -14.35 -9.48 -11.58
CA ARG A 191 -14.23 -8.17 -12.22
C ARG A 191 -15.53 -7.69 -12.90
N PRO A 192 -16.27 -8.51 -13.68
CA PRO A 192 -17.56 -8.10 -14.25
C PRO A 192 -18.63 -7.81 -13.18
N MET A 193 -18.60 -8.53 -12.06
CA MET A 193 -19.55 -8.33 -10.95
C MET A 193 -19.25 -7.05 -10.19
N VAL A 194 -17.96 -6.80 -9.88
CA VAL A 194 -17.50 -5.56 -9.24
C VAL A 194 -17.79 -4.36 -10.16
N ALA A 195 -17.53 -4.49 -11.46
CA ALA A 195 -17.88 -3.47 -12.44
C ALA A 195 -19.37 -3.14 -12.42
N LYS A 196 -20.24 -4.15 -12.42
CA LYS A 196 -21.69 -3.97 -12.31
C LYS A 196 -22.10 -3.27 -11.01
N PHE A 197 -21.47 -3.63 -9.90
CA PHE A 197 -21.72 -2.98 -8.60
C PHE A 197 -21.28 -1.51 -8.62
N VAL A 198 -20.06 -1.22 -9.07
CA VAL A 198 -19.52 0.14 -9.17
C VAL A 198 -20.35 1.00 -10.11
N TYR A 199 -20.69 0.48 -11.30
CA TYR A 199 -21.50 1.23 -12.27
C TYR A 199 -22.93 1.46 -11.79
N GLY A 200 -23.53 0.47 -11.10
CA GLY A 200 -24.87 0.61 -10.54
C GLY A 200 -24.94 1.59 -9.38
N ALA A 201 -23.88 1.68 -8.56
CA ALA A 201 -23.84 2.58 -7.42
C ALA A 201 -23.49 4.04 -7.80
N LEU A 202 -22.69 4.23 -8.85
CA LEU A 202 -22.10 5.52 -9.21
C LEU A 202 -22.58 6.10 -10.52
N GLY A 203 -23.20 5.29 -11.37
CA GLY A 203 -23.74 5.71 -12.67
C GLY A 203 -25.08 6.43 -12.51
N LYS A 204 -25.42 7.28 -13.51
CA LYS A 204 -26.76 7.84 -13.61
C LYS A 204 -27.78 6.69 -13.77
N GLN A 205 -28.73 6.60 -12.86
CA GLN A 205 -29.91 5.79 -13.11
C GLN A 205 -30.63 6.35 -14.34
N ARG A 206 -30.70 5.56 -15.39
CA ARG A 206 -31.48 5.91 -16.61
C ARG A 206 -32.95 5.70 -16.34
#